data_26114aa2c4e2ef84d1d73e3620624fb1
#
_entry.id   26114aa2c4e2ef84d1d73e3620624fb1
#
_cell.length_a   1.000
_cell.length_b   1.000
_cell.length_c   1.000
_cell.angle_alpha   90.00
_cell.angle_beta   90.00
_cell.angle_gamma   90.00
#
_symmetry.space_group_name_H-M   'P 1'
#
loop_
_entity.id
_entity.type
_entity.pdbx_description
1 polymer ?
#
loop_
_entity_poly.entity_id
_entity_poly.type
_entity_poly.pdbx_seq_one_letter_code
_entity_poly.pdbx_strand_id
1 'polypeptide(L)'
;MNDAPLKVWLERDGALLRVRLARPKANLVDAPMIAALASGFAAYRENNGLLAALVDHEGPHFSFGASVEEHLPERCEQMLAQLHSLIREMLVWPRPILVSVKGQCLGGGLELALAGHLLFAAPDARLGQPEMKLGVFAPAASVLLPLRIGQARAEDLLYSGRSIDAATALAWGLANEVSDDPSAAALAYFESHLAGKSAASLAHAVRAAREPFADLARARLEDVETLYLEKLMTTRDANEGLKAFIEKRQPKWEHR
;
A
#
# COMPACT_ATOMS: atom_id res chain seq x y z
N MET A 1 10.53 -25.88 -2.40
CA MET A 1 9.86 -25.35 -1.21
C MET A 1 8.90 -24.28 -1.70
N ASN A 2 7.63 -24.42 -1.41
CA ASN A 2 6.61 -23.44 -1.84
C ASN A 2 6.78 -22.21 -0.92
N ASP A 3 7.55 -21.22 -1.35
CA ASP A 3 7.72 -19.97 -0.59
C ASP A 3 6.39 -19.22 -0.67
N ALA A 4 5.59 -19.35 0.39
CA ALA A 4 4.36 -18.58 0.50
C ALA A 4 4.70 -17.08 0.42
N PRO A 5 3.98 -16.27 -0.38
CA PRO A 5 4.30 -14.86 -0.56
C PRO A 5 4.11 -14.04 0.71
N LEU A 6 3.39 -14.60 1.68
CA LEU A 6 3.01 -13.94 2.91
C LEU A 6 3.16 -14.89 4.09
N LYS A 7 3.59 -14.36 5.24
CA LYS A 7 3.52 -15.04 6.54
C LYS A 7 2.53 -14.32 7.43
N VAL A 8 1.60 -15.08 8.03
CA VAL A 8 0.54 -14.52 8.90
C VAL A 8 0.51 -15.31 10.19
N TRP A 9 0.58 -14.63 11.32
CA TRP A 9 0.49 -15.26 12.65
C TRP A 9 0.01 -14.26 13.70
N LEU A 10 -0.39 -14.79 14.86
CA LEU A 10 -0.76 -13.98 16.02
C LEU A 10 0.43 -13.84 16.97
N GLU A 11 0.57 -12.66 17.55
CA GLU A 11 1.51 -12.30 18.61
C GLU A 11 0.75 -11.71 19.81
N ARG A 12 1.45 -11.52 20.93
CA ARG A 12 0.89 -10.84 22.12
C ARG A 12 -0.40 -11.50 22.62
N ASP A 13 -0.33 -12.82 22.84
CA ASP A 13 -1.47 -13.62 23.30
C ASP A 13 -2.71 -13.50 22.40
N GLY A 14 -2.48 -13.35 21.09
CA GLY A 14 -3.53 -13.24 20.09
C GLY A 14 -4.06 -11.82 19.84
N ALA A 15 -3.54 -10.82 20.54
CA ALA A 15 -4.01 -9.44 20.43
C ALA A 15 -3.44 -8.67 19.22
N LEU A 16 -2.35 -9.16 18.61
CA LEU A 16 -1.70 -8.53 17.44
C LEU A 16 -1.61 -9.54 16.29
N LEU A 17 -2.16 -9.18 15.13
CA LEU A 17 -1.97 -9.92 13.88
C LEU A 17 -0.70 -9.42 13.19
N ARG A 18 0.25 -10.33 12.97
CA ARG A 18 1.41 -10.04 12.13
C ARG A 18 1.13 -10.50 10.70
N VAL A 19 1.36 -9.59 9.75
CA VAL A 19 1.21 -9.81 8.31
C VAL A 19 2.52 -9.43 7.64
N ARG A 20 3.31 -10.42 7.21
CA ARG A 20 4.67 -10.18 6.71
C ARG A 20 4.79 -10.55 5.25
N LEU A 21 5.15 -9.56 4.41
CA LEU A 21 5.53 -9.80 3.02
C LEU A 21 6.80 -10.66 3.01
N ALA A 22 6.80 -11.79 2.31
CA ALA A 22 7.83 -12.83 2.45
C ALA A 22 8.45 -13.29 1.14
N ARG A 23 8.49 -12.42 0.13
CA ARG A 23 9.21 -12.63 -1.14
C ARG A 23 10.30 -11.57 -1.35
N PRO A 24 11.34 -11.54 -0.46
CA PRO A 24 12.47 -10.66 -0.70
C PRO A 24 13.15 -11.08 -2.03
N LYS A 25 13.70 -10.17 -2.79
CA LYS A 25 14.10 -8.79 -2.47
C LYS A 25 13.03 -7.77 -2.88
N ALA A 26 12.11 -8.14 -3.76
CA ALA A 26 11.21 -7.16 -4.39
C ALA A 26 9.86 -7.03 -3.66
N ASN A 27 9.38 -8.09 -3.01
CA ASN A 27 8.05 -8.14 -2.39
C ASN A 27 6.97 -7.55 -3.32
N LEU A 28 6.96 -8.01 -4.59
CA LEU A 28 6.00 -7.51 -5.58
C LEU A 28 4.57 -7.75 -5.12
N VAL A 29 3.74 -6.74 -5.28
CA VAL A 29 2.29 -6.79 -5.03
C VAL A 29 1.63 -7.30 -6.31
N ASP A 30 1.83 -8.59 -6.61
CA ASP A 30 1.25 -9.31 -7.73
C ASP A 30 0.03 -10.13 -7.29
N ALA A 31 -0.66 -10.77 -8.22
CA ALA A 31 -1.89 -11.51 -7.95
C ALA A 31 -1.76 -12.55 -6.80
N PRO A 32 -0.67 -13.36 -6.69
CA PRO A 32 -0.47 -14.25 -5.54
C PRO A 32 -0.30 -13.51 -4.20
N MET A 33 0.41 -12.39 -4.17
CA MET A 33 0.58 -11.57 -2.97
C MET A 33 -0.74 -10.92 -2.55
N ILE A 34 -1.48 -10.35 -3.51
CA ILE A 34 -2.79 -9.73 -3.27
C ILE A 34 -3.77 -10.76 -2.69
N ALA A 35 -3.85 -11.94 -3.29
CA ALA A 35 -4.72 -13.02 -2.80
C ALA A 35 -4.35 -13.48 -1.39
N ALA A 36 -3.04 -13.60 -1.09
CA ALA A 36 -2.56 -13.98 0.24
C ALA A 36 -2.87 -12.90 1.28
N LEU A 37 -2.70 -11.61 0.96
CA LEU A 37 -3.04 -10.49 1.83
C LEU A 37 -4.55 -10.45 2.11
N ALA A 38 -5.39 -10.56 1.08
CA ALA A 38 -6.85 -10.59 1.22
C ALA A 38 -7.30 -11.73 2.13
N SER A 39 -6.78 -12.94 1.90
CA SER A 39 -7.07 -14.12 2.73
C SER A 39 -6.58 -13.94 4.17
N GLY A 40 -5.37 -13.38 4.35
CA GLY A 40 -4.78 -13.13 5.65
C GLY A 40 -5.61 -12.15 6.49
N PHE A 41 -6.07 -11.04 5.90
CA PHE A 41 -6.95 -10.09 6.60
C PHE A 41 -8.34 -10.67 6.85
N ALA A 42 -8.93 -11.35 5.87
CA ALA A 42 -10.26 -11.94 6.00
C ALA A 42 -10.34 -12.98 7.13
N ALA A 43 -9.31 -13.83 7.27
CA ALA A 43 -9.26 -14.88 8.28
C ALA A 43 -9.36 -14.37 9.75
N TYR A 44 -8.96 -13.12 9.99
CA TYR A 44 -8.93 -12.53 11.33
C TYR A 44 -9.89 -11.36 11.53
N ARG A 45 -10.71 -11.04 10.52
CA ARG A 45 -11.63 -9.90 10.57
C ARG A 45 -12.58 -9.97 11.77
N GLU A 46 -13.10 -11.14 12.04
CA GLU A 46 -14.09 -11.39 13.11
C GLU A 46 -13.43 -11.81 14.45
N ASN A 47 -12.11 -11.72 14.56
CA ASN A 47 -11.44 -12.05 15.82
C ASN A 47 -11.64 -10.92 16.85
N ASN A 48 -12.52 -11.17 17.82
CA ASN A 48 -12.90 -10.20 18.84
C ASN A 48 -11.80 -9.86 19.85
N GLY A 49 -10.76 -10.69 19.98
CA GLY A 49 -9.61 -10.43 20.84
C GLY A 49 -8.52 -9.58 20.18
N LEU A 50 -8.61 -9.37 18.87
CA LEU A 50 -7.60 -8.65 18.12
C LEU A 50 -7.69 -7.15 18.37
N LEU A 51 -6.54 -6.53 18.64
CA LEU A 51 -6.43 -5.08 18.88
C LEU A 51 -5.80 -4.33 17.71
N ALA A 52 -4.90 -4.96 16.95
CA ALA A 52 -4.27 -4.35 15.76
C ALA A 52 -3.72 -5.39 14.80
N ALA A 53 -3.41 -4.95 13.58
CA ALA A 53 -2.51 -5.67 12.68
C ALA A 53 -1.22 -4.88 12.48
N LEU A 54 -0.09 -5.58 12.27
CA LEU A 54 1.17 -4.99 11.86
C LEU A 54 1.61 -5.64 10.55
N VAL A 55 1.65 -4.83 9.49
CA VAL A 55 2.18 -5.20 8.18
C VAL A 55 3.65 -4.83 8.15
N ASP A 56 4.52 -5.82 7.93
CA ASP A 56 5.95 -5.63 7.73
C ASP A 56 6.48 -6.52 6.60
N HIS A 57 7.78 -6.65 6.45
CA HIS A 57 8.37 -7.37 5.33
C HIS A 57 9.68 -8.07 5.68
N GLU A 58 10.00 -9.11 4.93
CA GLU A 58 11.34 -9.71 4.88
C GLU A 58 12.21 -8.98 3.85
N GLY A 59 13.51 -9.02 4.09
CA GLY A 59 14.51 -8.41 3.21
C GLY A 59 14.66 -6.91 3.40
N PRO A 60 15.45 -6.26 2.52
CA PRO A 60 15.85 -4.86 2.69
C PRO A 60 14.79 -3.85 2.23
N HIS A 61 13.74 -4.28 1.54
CA HIS A 61 12.76 -3.40 0.92
C HIS A 61 11.33 -3.85 1.25
N PHE A 62 10.46 -2.87 1.53
CA PHE A 62 9.04 -3.15 1.75
C PHE A 62 8.41 -3.72 0.49
N SER A 63 8.43 -2.97 -0.61
CA SER A 63 7.95 -3.44 -1.91
C SER A 63 8.42 -2.51 -3.05
N PHE A 64 8.73 -3.10 -4.20
CA PHE A 64 8.98 -2.36 -5.45
C PHE A 64 7.71 -2.04 -6.23
N GLY A 65 6.53 -2.39 -5.70
CA GLY A 65 5.24 -2.12 -6.33
C GLY A 65 4.60 -3.34 -6.97
N ALA A 66 3.60 -3.09 -7.81
CA ALA A 66 2.90 -4.12 -8.54
C ALA A 66 3.77 -4.66 -9.71
N SER A 67 3.40 -5.84 -10.20
CA SER A 67 4.07 -6.42 -11.37
C SER A 67 3.76 -5.60 -12.63
N VAL A 68 4.80 -5.16 -13.35
CA VAL A 68 4.62 -4.39 -14.59
C VAL A 68 4.00 -5.27 -15.69
N GLU A 69 4.31 -6.57 -15.69
CA GLU A 69 3.70 -7.51 -16.62
C GLU A 69 2.18 -7.67 -16.42
N GLU A 70 1.70 -7.44 -15.18
CA GLU A 70 0.26 -7.47 -14.88
C GLU A 70 -0.44 -6.15 -15.25
N HIS A 71 0.30 -5.08 -15.58
CA HIS A 71 -0.25 -3.83 -16.10
C HIS A 71 -0.48 -3.85 -17.62
N LEU A 72 -0.01 -4.89 -18.33
CA LEU A 72 -0.28 -5.01 -19.75
C LEU A 72 -1.80 -5.12 -20.02
N PRO A 73 -2.28 -4.67 -21.19
CA PRO A 73 -3.71 -4.57 -21.50
C PRO A 73 -4.51 -5.83 -21.21
N GLU A 74 -3.91 -7.01 -21.41
CA GLU A 74 -4.59 -8.30 -21.25
C GLU A 74 -4.82 -8.68 -19.78
N ARG A 75 -4.18 -8.01 -18.83
CA ARG A 75 -4.18 -8.36 -17.41
C ARG A 75 -4.53 -7.21 -16.47
N CYS A 76 -4.39 -5.97 -16.94
CA CYS A 76 -4.48 -4.79 -16.07
C CYS A 76 -5.86 -4.65 -15.39
N GLU A 77 -6.95 -4.98 -16.07
CA GLU A 77 -8.29 -4.94 -15.49
C GLU A 77 -8.41 -5.88 -14.28
N GLN A 78 -7.97 -7.13 -14.44
CA GLN A 78 -8.00 -8.10 -13.34
C GLN A 78 -7.09 -7.70 -12.19
N MET A 79 -5.88 -7.24 -12.49
CA MET A 79 -4.90 -6.80 -11.49
C MET A 79 -5.44 -5.62 -10.68
N LEU A 80 -5.96 -4.57 -11.35
CA LEU A 80 -6.54 -3.40 -10.68
C LEU A 80 -7.74 -3.78 -9.82
N ALA A 81 -8.66 -4.59 -10.34
CA ALA A 81 -9.83 -5.05 -9.59
C ALA A 81 -9.43 -5.79 -8.31
N GLN A 82 -8.41 -6.66 -8.38
CA GLN A 82 -7.91 -7.40 -7.21
C GLN A 82 -7.21 -6.48 -6.20
N LEU A 83 -6.31 -5.62 -6.64
CA LEU A 83 -5.58 -4.69 -5.77
C LEU A 83 -6.53 -3.70 -5.11
N HIS A 84 -7.44 -3.10 -5.87
CA HIS A 84 -8.40 -2.15 -5.34
C HIS A 84 -9.41 -2.80 -4.40
N SER A 85 -9.81 -4.07 -4.65
CA SER A 85 -10.62 -4.83 -3.71
C SER A 85 -9.90 -5.00 -2.37
N LEU A 86 -8.63 -5.41 -2.38
CA LEU A 86 -7.81 -5.51 -1.17
C LEU A 86 -7.70 -4.16 -0.44
N ILE A 87 -7.42 -3.07 -1.17
CA ILE A 87 -7.34 -1.72 -0.58
C ILE A 87 -8.67 -1.33 0.06
N ARG A 88 -9.81 -1.54 -0.62
CA ARG A 88 -11.14 -1.27 -0.06
C ARG A 88 -11.39 -2.04 1.23
N GLU A 89 -11.00 -3.32 1.29
CA GLU A 89 -11.11 -4.15 2.50
C GLU A 89 -10.23 -3.64 3.64
N MET A 90 -8.99 -3.23 3.36
CA MET A 90 -8.08 -2.66 4.36
C MET A 90 -8.57 -1.33 4.90
N LEU A 91 -9.17 -0.48 4.05
CA LEU A 91 -9.74 0.81 4.45
C LEU A 91 -10.85 0.69 5.48
N VAL A 92 -11.64 -0.38 5.43
CA VAL A 92 -12.76 -0.66 6.35
C VAL A 92 -12.45 -1.77 7.36
N TRP A 93 -11.17 -2.16 7.49
CA TRP A 93 -10.79 -3.18 8.44
C TRP A 93 -10.97 -2.69 9.89
N PRO A 94 -11.59 -3.48 10.78
CA PRO A 94 -12.13 -2.94 12.04
C PRO A 94 -11.10 -2.73 13.14
N ARG A 95 -9.80 -2.80 12.84
CA ARG A 95 -8.72 -2.60 13.80
C ARG A 95 -7.65 -1.69 13.21
N PRO A 96 -6.83 -1.00 14.00
CA PRO A 96 -5.68 -0.27 13.47
C PRO A 96 -4.74 -1.20 12.71
N ILE A 97 -4.32 -0.79 11.51
CA ILE A 97 -3.27 -1.42 10.73
C ILE A 97 -2.03 -0.54 10.84
N LEU A 98 -1.00 -1.04 11.51
CA LEU A 98 0.32 -0.43 11.58
C LEU A 98 1.14 -0.93 10.39
N VAL A 99 1.92 -0.08 9.76
CA VAL A 99 2.76 -0.47 8.61
C VAL A 99 4.20 -0.09 8.89
N SER A 100 5.11 -1.05 8.78
CA SER A 100 6.55 -0.86 8.99
C SER A 100 7.29 -0.95 7.66
N VAL A 101 8.02 0.10 7.29
CA VAL A 101 8.64 0.27 5.98
C VAL A 101 10.14 0.51 6.10
N LYS A 102 10.94 -0.31 5.38
CA LYS A 102 12.38 -0.08 5.14
C LYS A 102 12.66 -0.05 3.64
N GLY A 103 13.71 0.65 3.23
CA GLY A 103 14.16 0.71 1.85
C GLY A 103 13.06 1.16 0.89
N GLN A 104 12.88 0.48 -0.23
CA GLN A 104 11.92 0.89 -1.26
C GLN A 104 10.48 0.55 -0.85
N CYS A 105 9.59 1.54 -1.00
CA CYS A 105 8.15 1.43 -0.84
C CYS A 105 7.51 2.20 -2.00
N LEU A 106 7.33 1.54 -3.12
CA LEU A 106 7.03 2.16 -4.40
C LEU A 106 5.73 1.66 -5.00
N GLY A 107 5.06 2.51 -5.77
CA GLY A 107 3.89 2.15 -6.56
C GLY A 107 2.82 1.42 -5.76
N GLY A 108 2.35 0.28 -6.25
CA GLY A 108 1.39 -0.58 -5.54
C GLY A 108 1.81 -0.96 -4.13
N GLY A 109 3.12 -0.98 -3.81
CA GLY A 109 3.63 -1.16 -2.45
C GLY A 109 3.33 0.03 -1.55
N LEU A 110 3.47 1.26 -2.06
CA LEU A 110 3.06 2.46 -1.33
C LEU A 110 1.53 2.54 -1.24
N GLU A 111 0.79 2.17 -2.27
CA GLU A 111 -0.67 2.10 -2.23
C GLU A 111 -1.18 1.16 -1.13
N LEU A 112 -0.54 -0.02 -0.99
CA LEU A 112 -0.80 -0.95 0.12
C LEU A 112 -0.50 -0.31 1.48
N ALA A 113 0.63 0.38 1.61
CA ALA A 113 1.00 1.07 2.87
C ALA A 113 0.04 2.20 3.22
N LEU A 114 -0.45 2.96 2.23
CA LEU A 114 -1.45 4.04 2.38
C LEU A 114 -2.81 3.53 2.86
N ALA A 115 -3.16 2.30 2.56
CA ALA A 115 -4.39 1.68 3.07
C ALA A 115 -4.32 1.39 4.57
N GLY A 116 -3.12 1.29 5.16
CA GLY A 116 -2.90 1.20 6.60
C GLY A 116 -3.33 2.46 7.35
N HIS A 117 -3.20 2.44 8.68
CA HIS A 117 -3.59 3.57 9.54
C HIS A 117 -2.39 4.42 9.96
N LEU A 118 -1.32 3.79 10.44
CA LEU A 118 -0.11 4.44 10.92
C LEU A 118 1.09 3.84 10.21
N LEU A 119 2.04 4.68 9.80
CA LEU A 119 3.23 4.28 9.08
C LEU A 119 4.49 4.60 9.89
N PHE A 120 5.32 3.60 10.09
CA PHE A 120 6.62 3.66 10.75
C PHE A 120 7.70 3.41 9.69
N ALA A 121 8.63 4.32 9.52
CA ALA A 121 9.63 4.26 8.45
C ALA A 121 11.05 4.15 8.99
N ALA A 122 11.90 3.38 8.32
CA ALA A 122 13.34 3.44 8.56
C ALA A 122 13.95 4.69 7.89
N PRO A 123 15.10 5.21 8.38
CA PRO A 123 15.77 6.38 7.77
C PRO A 123 16.12 6.18 6.29
N ASP A 124 16.38 4.93 5.87
CA ASP A 124 16.68 4.56 4.49
C ASP A 124 15.44 4.40 3.61
N ALA A 125 14.24 4.53 4.16
CA ALA A 125 13.00 4.36 3.40
C ALA A 125 12.87 5.39 2.27
N ARG A 126 12.39 4.91 1.11
CA ARG A 126 12.09 5.71 -0.09
C ARG A 126 10.65 5.41 -0.49
N LEU A 127 9.81 6.42 -0.39
CA LEU A 127 8.37 6.32 -0.66
C LEU A 127 8.05 7.11 -1.94
N GLY A 128 7.41 6.49 -2.92
CA GLY A 128 7.15 7.16 -4.19
C GLY A 128 6.19 6.42 -5.12
N GLN A 129 5.75 7.16 -6.15
CA GLN A 129 4.85 6.65 -7.18
C GLN A 129 5.51 6.81 -8.56
N PRO A 130 6.32 5.81 -8.98
CA PRO A 130 7.12 5.93 -10.20
C PRO A 130 6.34 5.69 -11.50
N GLU A 131 5.04 5.43 -11.43
CA GLU A 131 4.18 5.01 -12.54
C GLU A 131 4.23 5.97 -13.72
N MET A 132 4.33 7.29 -13.49
CA MET A 132 4.45 8.27 -14.58
C MET A 132 5.70 8.08 -15.46
N LYS A 133 6.74 7.45 -14.93
CA LYS A 133 7.93 7.10 -15.73
C LYS A 133 7.65 5.95 -16.71
N LEU A 134 6.56 5.22 -16.47
CA LEU A 134 6.08 4.14 -17.33
C LEU A 134 4.92 4.57 -18.22
N GLY A 135 4.58 5.87 -18.24
CA GLY A 135 3.45 6.38 -19.02
C GLY A 135 2.08 6.05 -18.46
N VAL A 136 2.01 5.60 -17.19
CA VAL A 136 0.75 5.32 -16.49
C VAL A 136 0.69 6.08 -15.18
N PHE A 137 -0.47 6.18 -14.55
CA PHE A 137 -0.61 6.76 -13.22
C PHE A 137 -0.95 5.69 -12.17
N ALA A 138 -0.82 6.00 -10.88
CA ALA A 138 -1.13 5.13 -9.76
C ALA A 138 -2.57 5.39 -9.27
N PRO A 139 -3.57 4.52 -9.58
CA PRO A 139 -4.97 4.82 -9.30
C PRO A 139 -5.28 5.01 -7.81
N ALA A 140 -4.90 4.05 -6.97
CA ALA A 140 -5.20 4.13 -5.55
C ALA A 140 -4.42 5.26 -4.86
N ALA A 141 -3.14 5.49 -5.24
CA ALA A 141 -2.37 6.60 -4.72
C ALA A 141 -2.94 7.96 -5.14
N SER A 142 -3.51 8.08 -6.35
CA SER A 142 -4.18 9.31 -6.81
C SER A 142 -5.37 9.71 -5.93
N VAL A 143 -5.97 8.74 -5.24
CA VAL A 143 -7.04 8.97 -4.28
C VAL A 143 -6.49 9.14 -2.86
N LEU A 144 -5.60 8.25 -2.43
CA LEU A 144 -5.19 8.17 -1.02
C LEU A 144 -4.15 9.22 -0.63
N LEU A 145 -3.20 9.57 -1.51
CA LEU A 145 -2.16 10.56 -1.18
C LEU A 145 -2.73 11.95 -0.87
N PRO A 146 -3.65 12.52 -1.68
CA PRO A 146 -4.24 13.82 -1.35
C PRO A 146 -4.92 13.85 0.02
N LEU A 147 -5.55 12.75 0.40
CA LEU A 147 -6.23 12.61 1.70
C LEU A 147 -5.24 12.46 2.87
N ARG A 148 -4.00 12.01 2.59
CA ARG A 148 -2.95 11.78 3.60
C ARG A 148 -2.03 12.96 3.80
N ILE A 149 -1.60 13.61 2.71
CA ILE A 149 -0.53 14.62 2.74
C ILE A 149 -0.94 15.97 2.13
N GLY A 150 -2.20 16.09 1.70
CA GLY A 150 -2.72 17.26 1.02
C GLY A 150 -2.40 17.28 -0.48
N GLN A 151 -3.20 18.04 -1.23
CA GLN A 151 -3.24 18.01 -2.69
C GLN A 151 -1.87 18.32 -3.34
N ALA A 152 -1.24 19.43 -2.96
CA ALA A 152 0.00 19.89 -3.61
C ALA A 152 1.17 18.91 -3.46
N ARG A 153 1.30 18.25 -2.29
CA ARG A 153 2.35 17.26 -2.04
C ARG A 153 2.08 15.95 -2.77
N ALA A 154 0.80 15.56 -2.85
CA ALA A 154 0.38 14.39 -3.60
C ALA A 154 0.64 14.56 -5.09
N GLU A 155 0.27 15.70 -5.68
CA GLU A 155 0.50 16.05 -7.08
C GLU A 155 1.98 16.03 -7.45
N ASP A 156 2.85 16.54 -6.57
CA ASP A 156 4.29 16.48 -6.76
C ASP A 156 4.79 15.03 -6.92
N LEU A 157 4.36 14.12 -6.07
CA LEU A 157 4.75 12.70 -6.18
C LEU A 157 4.14 12.02 -7.41
N LEU A 158 2.86 12.24 -7.64
CA LEU A 158 2.09 11.58 -8.70
C LEU A 158 2.53 12.02 -10.10
N TYR A 159 2.83 13.32 -10.29
CA TYR A 159 3.19 13.83 -11.61
C TYR A 159 4.68 13.67 -11.93
N SER A 160 5.55 13.84 -10.92
CA SER A 160 6.99 13.70 -11.11
C SER A 160 7.47 12.25 -11.14
N GLY A 161 6.74 11.33 -10.53
CA GLY A 161 7.21 9.96 -10.34
C GLY A 161 8.43 9.85 -9.42
N ARG A 162 8.74 10.89 -8.62
CA ARG A 162 9.87 10.89 -7.69
C ARG A 162 9.54 10.16 -6.38
N SER A 163 10.57 9.85 -5.62
CA SER A 163 10.43 9.35 -4.26
C SER A 163 10.88 10.41 -3.26
N ILE A 164 10.31 10.35 -2.05
CA ILE A 164 10.74 11.11 -0.88
C ILE A 164 11.44 10.19 0.12
N ASP A 165 12.28 10.77 0.96
CA ASP A 165 12.90 10.07 2.08
C ASP A 165 11.99 10.04 3.32
N ALA A 166 12.42 9.29 4.33
CA ALA A 166 11.66 9.13 5.58
C ALA A 166 11.49 10.45 6.35
N ALA A 167 12.48 11.33 6.33
CA ALA A 167 12.41 12.62 7.00
C ALA A 167 11.35 13.53 6.36
N THR A 168 11.31 13.57 5.04
CA THR A 168 10.27 14.28 4.28
C THR A 168 8.89 13.65 4.51
N ALA A 169 8.79 12.31 4.53
CA ALA A 169 7.55 11.62 4.80
C ALA A 169 6.99 11.95 6.21
N LEU A 170 7.87 12.04 7.22
CA LEU A 170 7.51 12.48 8.56
C LEU A 170 7.05 13.94 8.56
N ALA A 171 7.82 14.83 7.95
CA ALA A 171 7.48 16.26 7.88
C ALA A 171 6.15 16.54 7.12
N TRP A 172 5.79 15.67 6.19
CA TRP A 172 4.52 15.77 5.46
C TRP A 172 3.34 15.09 6.16
N GLY A 173 3.60 14.36 7.25
CA GLY A 173 2.57 13.60 7.96
C GLY A 173 2.18 12.28 7.29
N LEU A 174 2.98 11.82 6.33
CA LEU A 174 2.80 10.50 5.72
C LEU A 174 3.28 9.39 6.64
N ALA A 175 4.46 9.56 7.26
CA ALA A 175 4.95 8.71 8.33
C ALA A 175 4.60 9.29 9.69
N ASN A 176 4.28 8.42 10.65
CA ASN A 176 4.01 8.77 12.03
C ASN A 176 5.29 8.81 12.87
N GLU A 177 6.28 7.98 12.51
CA GLU A 177 7.56 7.89 13.23
C GLU A 177 8.65 7.42 12.26
N VAL A 178 9.88 7.89 12.52
CA VAL A 178 11.10 7.40 11.85
C VAL A 178 12.00 6.75 12.89
N SER A 179 12.39 5.51 12.69
CA SER A 179 13.19 4.69 13.59
C SER A 179 14.09 3.73 12.83
N ASP A 180 15.29 3.45 13.34
CA ASP A 180 16.21 2.46 12.76
C ASP A 180 15.59 1.06 12.67
N ASP A 181 14.68 0.73 13.58
CA ASP A 181 13.83 -0.46 13.52
C ASP A 181 12.35 -0.08 13.57
N PRO A 182 11.73 0.23 12.42
CA PRO A 182 10.33 0.63 12.37
C PRO A 182 9.36 -0.47 12.79
N SER A 183 9.76 -1.74 12.69
CA SER A 183 8.93 -2.85 13.20
C SER A 183 8.92 -2.88 14.72
N ALA A 184 10.07 -2.68 15.35
CA ALA A 184 10.15 -2.55 16.81
C ALA A 184 9.42 -1.30 17.30
N ALA A 185 9.53 -0.15 16.60
CA ALA A 185 8.80 1.07 16.92
C ALA A 185 7.27 0.87 16.84
N ALA A 186 6.78 0.21 15.80
CA ALA A 186 5.36 -0.13 15.68
C ALA A 186 4.88 -1.08 16.80
N LEU A 187 5.71 -2.04 17.21
CA LEU A 187 5.42 -2.91 18.35
C LEU A 187 5.38 -2.12 19.67
N ALA A 188 6.35 -1.24 19.90
CA ALA A 188 6.38 -0.39 21.09
C ALA A 188 5.16 0.54 21.13
N TYR A 189 4.75 1.08 19.98
CA TYR A 189 3.51 1.85 19.87
C TYR A 189 2.29 0.99 20.25
N PHE A 190 2.20 -0.22 19.72
CA PHE A 190 1.13 -1.15 20.08
C PHE A 190 1.08 -1.41 21.58
N GLU A 191 2.21 -1.74 22.18
CA GLU A 191 2.32 -2.07 23.61
C GLU A 191 1.95 -0.87 24.50
N SER A 192 2.43 0.32 24.16
CA SER A 192 2.22 1.52 24.96
C SER A 192 0.81 2.12 24.80
N HIS A 193 0.19 1.97 23.64
CA HIS A 193 -0.99 2.75 23.30
C HIS A 193 -2.23 1.91 22.95
N LEU A 194 -2.08 0.66 22.49
CA LEU A 194 -3.18 -0.18 22.04
C LEU A 194 -3.41 -1.41 22.94
N ALA A 195 -2.35 -2.01 23.43
CA ALA A 195 -2.39 -3.15 24.33
C ALA A 195 -3.25 -2.94 25.52
N GLY A 196 -4.00 -3.20 26.14
CA GLY A 196 -4.83 -2.86 27.31
C GLY A 196 -6.10 -2.07 26.99
N LYS A 197 -6.38 -1.82 25.70
CA LYS A 197 -7.65 -1.20 25.30
C LYS A 197 -8.74 -2.27 25.12
N SER A 198 -10.00 -1.84 25.23
CA SER A 198 -11.12 -2.69 24.84
C SER A 198 -11.15 -2.86 23.32
N ALA A 199 -11.05 -4.09 22.83
CA ALA A 199 -11.11 -4.39 21.40
C ALA A 199 -12.41 -3.89 20.75
N ALA A 200 -13.55 -4.04 21.44
CA ALA A 200 -14.84 -3.54 20.97
C ALA A 200 -14.86 -2.02 20.86
N SER A 201 -14.38 -1.30 21.89
CA SER A 201 -14.32 0.16 21.88
C SER A 201 -13.36 0.66 20.79
N LEU A 202 -12.20 -0.01 20.63
CA LEU A 202 -11.22 0.34 19.59
C LEU A 202 -11.79 0.16 18.18
N ALA A 203 -12.55 -0.92 17.94
CA ALA A 203 -13.22 -1.13 16.67
C ALA A 203 -14.19 0.01 16.30
N HIS A 204 -14.99 0.46 17.26
CA HIS A 204 -15.89 1.58 17.06
C HIS A 204 -15.14 2.91 16.87
N ALA A 205 -14.03 3.13 17.60
CA ALA A 205 -13.19 4.30 17.42
C ALA A 205 -12.53 4.33 16.02
N VAL A 206 -12.01 3.19 15.56
CA VAL A 206 -11.45 3.05 14.20
C VAL A 206 -12.53 3.36 13.16
N ARG A 207 -13.70 2.78 13.30
CA ARG A 207 -14.83 3.04 12.39
C ARG A 207 -15.19 4.52 12.37
N ALA A 208 -15.43 5.11 13.52
CA ALA A 208 -15.84 6.52 13.64
C ALA A 208 -14.81 7.48 13.01
N ALA A 209 -13.52 7.23 13.22
CA ALA A 209 -12.46 8.07 12.67
C ALA A 209 -12.19 7.83 11.18
N ARG A 210 -12.39 6.60 10.71
CA ARG A 210 -11.97 6.15 9.36
C ARG A 210 -13.08 6.17 8.33
N GLU A 211 -14.35 5.99 8.73
CA GLU A 211 -15.48 5.83 7.81
C GLU A 211 -15.60 6.96 6.78
N PRO A 212 -15.53 8.26 7.15
CA PRO A 212 -15.61 9.33 6.16
C PRO A 212 -14.45 9.29 5.13
N PHE A 213 -13.25 8.97 5.59
CA PHE A 213 -12.08 8.79 4.72
C PHE A 213 -12.25 7.58 3.79
N ALA A 214 -12.71 6.46 4.35
CA ALA A 214 -12.89 5.21 3.59
C ALA A 214 -14.01 5.34 2.55
N ASP A 215 -15.10 5.98 2.87
CA ASP A 215 -16.24 6.19 1.95
C ASP A 215 -15.84 7.06 0.76
N LEU A 216 -15.15 8.19 1.02
CA LEU A 216 -14.64 9.04 -0.04
C LEU A 216 -13.61 8.28 -0.91
N ALA A 217 -12.68 7.57 -0.28
CA ALA A 217 -11.67 6.81 -1.00
C ALA A 217 -12.29 5.71 -1.87
N ARG A 218 -13.28 4.99 -1.37
CA ARG A 218 -13.95 3.91 -2.11
C ARG A 218 -14.71 4.43 -3.32
N ALA A 219 -15.46 5.53 -3.17
CA ALA A 219 -16.18 6.15 -4.28
C ALA A 219 -15.23 6.65 -5.37
N ARG A 220 -14.16 7.36 -4.97
CA ARG A 220 -13.19 7.91 -5.93
C ARG A 220 -12.34 6.85 -6.61
N LEU A 221 -12.08 5.71 -5.94
CA LEU A 221 -11.28 4.63 -6.49
C LEU A 221 -11.94 3.98 -7.72
N GLU A 222 -13.26 3.90 -7.73
CA GLU A 222 -14.03 3.42 -8.89
C GLU A 222 -13.89 4.36 -10.10
N ASP A 223 -13.98 5.68 -9.86
CA ASP A 223 -13.81 6.69 -10.92
C ASP A 223 -12.41 6.63 -11.56
N VAL A 224 -11.35 6.51 -10.73
CA VAL A 224 -9.98 6.49 -11.26
C VAL A 224 -9.61 5.16 -11.91
N GLU A 225 -10.22 4.05 -11.47
CA GLU A 225 -10.11 2.75 -12.12
C GLU A 225 -10.71 2.81 -13.53
N THR A 226 -11.92 3.36 -13.66
CA THR A 226 -12.55 3.61 -14.95
C THR A 226 -11.71 4.51 -15.86
N LEU A 227 -11.17 5.61 -15.30
CA LEU A 227 -10.28 6.51 -16.03
C LEU A 227 -9.02 5.78 -16.54
N TYR A 228 -8.44 4.91 -15.70
CA TYR A 228 -7.26 4.13 -16.07
C TYR A 228 -7.58 3.16 -17.22
N LEU A 229 -8.63 2.35 -17.07
CA LEU A 229 -8.94 1.29 -18.02
C LEU A 229 -9.51 1.84 -19.34
N GLU A 230 -10.45 2.79 -19.29
CA GLU A 230 -11.18 3.24 -20.47
C GLU A 230 -10.50 4.39 -21.22
N LYS A 231 -9.61 5.14 -20.57
CA LYS A 231 -8.96 6.31 -21.19
C LYS A 231 -7.44 6.13 -21.30
N LEU A 232 -6.75 5.91 -20.18
CA LEU A 232 -5.30 5.82 -20.19
C LEU A 232 -4.82 4.62 -21.01
N MET A 233 -5.35 3.43 -20.76
CA MET A 233 -4.89 2.20 -21.42
C MET A 233 -5.22 2.14 -22.91
N THR A 234 -6.05 3.05 -23.42
CA THR A 234 -6.28 3.21 -24.85
C THR A 234 -5.22 4.07 -25.53
N THR A 235 -4.38 4.75 -24.77
CA THR A 235 -3.29 5.59 -25.31
C THR A 235 -2.12 4.74 -25.81
N ARG A 236 -1.43 5.21 -26.83
CA ARG A 236 -0.20 4.56 -27.32
C ARG A 236 0.93 4.68 -26.30
N ASP A 237 1.03 5.80 -25.63
CA ASP A 237 2.12 6.09 -24.70
C ASP A 237 2.07 5.21 -23.44
N ALA A 238 0.89 4.91 -22.88
CA ALA A 238 0.77 3.98 -21.77
C ALA A 238 1.29 2.57 -22.15
N ASN A 239 0.88 2.07 -23.31
CA ASN A 239 1.33 0.77 -23.80
C ASN A 239 2.82 0.75 -24.16
N GLU A 240 3.33 1.83 -24.76
CA GLU A 240 4.74 1.98 -25.09
C GLU A 240 5.61 2.03 -23.81
N GLY A 241 5.21 2.78 -22.80
CA GLY A 241 5.97 2.92 -21.57
C GLY A 241 6.12 1.61 -20.80
N LEU A 242 5.02 0.85 -20.65
CA LEU A 242 5.03 -0.47 -20.03
C LEU A 242 5.91 -1.45 -20.82
N LYS A 243 5.76 -1.48 -22.14
CA LYS A 243 6.54 -2.35 -23.03
C LYS A 243 8.02 -2.00 -23.00
N ALA A 244 8.36 -0.70 -23.08
CA ALA A 244 9.74 -0.23 -23.03
C ALA A 244 10.44 -0.63 -21.72
N PHE A 245 9.73 -0.57 -20.59
CA PHE A 245 10.26 -1.01 -19.30
C PHE A 245 10.57 -2.52 -19.29
N ILE A 246 9.64 -3.36 -19.77
CA ILE A 246 9.84 -4.82 -19.86
C ILE A 246 11.02 -5.15 -20.78
N GLU A 247 11.13 -4.45 -21.92
CA GLU A 247 12.21 -4.60 -22.89
C GLU A 247 13.53 -3.92 -22.46
N LYS A 248 13.55 -3.23 -21.30
CA LYS A 248 14.72 -2.51 -20.76
C LYS A 248 15.30 -1.48 -21.74
N ARG A 249 14.43 -0.74 -22.42
CA ARG A 249 14.77 0.34 -23.35
C ARG A 249 14.10 1.64 -22.94
N GLN A 250 14.53 2.75 -23.53
CA GLN A 250 13.86 4.04 -23.38
C GLN A 250 12.54 4.04 -24.14
N PRO A 251 11.45 4.57 -23.55
CA PRO A 251 10.19 4.75 -24.27
C PRO A 251 10.27 5.84 -25.33
N LYS A 252 9.43 5.73 -26.36
CA LYS A 252 9.29 6.72 -27.42
C LYS A 252 7.87 7.28 -27.36
N TRP A 253 7.74 8.45 -26.74
CA TRP A 253 6.45 9.10 -26.57
C TRP A 253 5.92 9.69 -27.88
N GLU A 254 4.67 9.40 -28.19
CA GLU A 254 3.93 9.95 -29.33
C GLU A 254 2.90 11.02 -28.90
N HIS A 255 2.69 11.17 -27.58
CA HIS A 255 1.74 12.09 -26.95
C HIS A 255 0.28 11.83 -27.33
N ARG A 256 -0.09 10.60 -27.48
CA ARG A 256 -1.44 10.16 -27.89
C ARG A 256 -1.79 8.75 -27.40
#